data_9fd2c802dbd7c46caab2def7d26b90e3
#
_entry.id   9fd2c802dbd7c46caab2def7d26b90e3
#
_cell.length_a   1.000
_cell.length_b   1.000
_cell.length_c   1.000
_cell.angle_alpha   90.00
_cell.angle_beta   90.00
_cell.angle_gamma   90.00
#
_symmetry.space_group_name_H-M   'P 1'
#
loop_
_entity.id
_entity.type
_entity.pdbx_description
1 polymer ?
#
loop_
_entity_poly.entity_id
_entity_poly.type
_entity_poly.pdbx_seq_one_letter_code
_entity_poly.pdbx_strand_id
1 'polypeptide(L)'
;MLYFKNQWMPGDGRSFKSINPLNGEVIWEGNFASNKQLNAVVKSASQAHLGWAHQSLVKRLSVIKKFYRLLDKNKETMTRLISLETGKIPADAASEVGAALAKLNNSVLAYKKRTGSQLDSLESMTASLEHSSHGVLSVIGPFNFPLHLPNGHITPALLAGNTIVFKPSESTPMVAEYTMLLWSQAGLPDGVINLAHGGKDVVRALCKHPTNKGILFTGSYAVGKQLSKIMADYPEKILALELGGNNPMVVWSTRKINAAADLIFESAFISSGQRCTCARRLILPNTKDGKKILERLKKKIKALSFVSPEDLYYGPLISSKATDEFLKFQEKLLALGAKTILKAKKVKGAFNLVTPSLINVQGMTKLFDEENFGPMLQVSFVDTFQGAIDLANNTKFGLAAGLISDNQTLFKPFVQAVNAGIINLNSTTTGASGAFPFGGIGRSGNLRPAGFYAADYCAWPKASIIKKL
;
A
#
# COMPACT_ATOMS: atom_id res chain seq x y z
N MET A 1 11.76 10.17 16.74
CA MET A 1 12.38 11.53 16.64
C MET A 1 11.95 12.20 15.34
N LEU A 2 11.97 13.55 15.25
CA LEU A 2 11.87 14.25 13.97
C LEU A 2 13.26 14.31 13.31
N TYR A 3 13.29 14.43 11.98
CA TYR A 3 14.52 14.65 11.24
C TYR A 3 14.32 15.75 10.20
N PHE A 4 15.08 16.84 10.31
CA PHE A 4 15.15 17.91 9.32
C PHE A 4 16.44 18.74 9.50
N LYS A 5 16.88 19.41 8.44
CA LYS A 5 18.17 20.11 8.42
C LYS A 5 19.35 19.22 8.86
N ASN A 6 19.30 17.95 8.45
CA ASN A 6 20.29 16.94 8.81
C ASN A 6 20.48 16.72 10.33
N GLN A 7 19.46 17.01 11.12
CA GLN A 7 19.48 16.89 12.57
C GLN A 7 18.27 16.10 13.08
N TRP A 8 18.53 15.26 14.08
CA TRP A 8 17.51 14.56 14.86
C TRP A 8 17.10 15.41 16.05
N MET A 9 15.80 15.53 16.29
CA MET A 9 15.29 16.23 17.45
C MET A 9 14.01 15.59 17.98
N PRO A 10 13.73 15.70 19.30
CA PRO A 10 12.47 15.22 19.86
C PRO A 10 11.29 16.04 19.34
N GLY A 11 10.13 15.43 19.27
CA GLY A 11 8.88 16.13 19.04
C GLY A 11 8.41 16.86 20.29
N ASP A 12 7.73 17.98 20.13
CA ASP A 12 7.15 18.80 21.23
C ASP A 12 5.64 18.55 21.41
N GLY A 13 5.04 17.69 20.57
CA GLY A 13 3.62 17.35 20.64
C GLY A 13 3.34 16.23 21.65
N ARG A 14 2.11 15.67 21.60
CA ARG A 14 1.72 14.57 22.49
C ARG A 14 2.61 13.34 22.29
N SER A 15 2.84 12.63 23.39
CA SER A 15 3.56 11.35 23.36
C SER A 15 2.76 10.25 22.64
N PHE A 16 3.49 9.31 22.05
CA PHE A 16 2.92 8.08 21.48
C PHE A 16 3.95 6.95 21.57
N LYS A 17 3.47 5.71 21.41
CA LYS A 17 4.27 4.51 21.57
C LYS A 17 4.07 3.59 20.36
N SER A 18 5.12 2.90 19.95
CA SER A 18 5.02 1.72 19.12
C SER A 18 5.05 0.47 20.00
N ILE A 19 4.16 -0.47 19.73
CA ILE A 19 3.94 -1.66 20.54
C ILE A 19 4.18 -2.87 19.63
N ASN A 20 4.95 -3.83 20.09
CA ASN A 20 5.09 -5.11 19.40
C ASN A 20 3.73 -5.82 19.37
N PRO A 21 3.14 -6.05 18.19
CA PRO A 21 1.81 -6.64 18.07
C PRO A 21 1.73 -8.09 18.58
N LEU A 22 2.86 -8.78 18.68
CA LEU A 22 2.91 -10.19 19.08
C LEU A 22 2.74 -10.38 20.60
N ASN A 23 3.41 -9.52 21.40
CA ASN A 23 3.48 -9.69 22.85
C ASN A 23 2.98 -8.48 23.67
N GLY A 24 2.71 -7.35 23.03
CA GLY A 24 2.21 -6.14 23.68
C GLY A 24 3.28 -5.26 24.33
N GLU A 25 4.55 -5.59 24.18
CA GLU A 25 5.66 -4.78 24.72
C GLU A 25 5.80 -3.44 23.98
N VAL A 26 6.11 -2.41 24.75
CA VAL A 26 6.49 -1.09 24.18
C VAL A 26 7.92 -1.20 23.63
N ILE A 27 8.07 -1.01 22.34
CA ILE A 27 9.36 -1.15 21.65
C ILE A 27 9.97 0.20 21.24
N TRP A 28 9.18 1.27 21.27
CA TRP A 28 9.62 2.62 20.97
C TRP A 28 8.67 3.64 21.60
N GLU A 29 9.21 4.75 22.09
CA GLU A 29 8.45 5.89 22.61
C GLU A 29 8.99 7.20 22.04
N GLY A 30 8.09 8.16 21.83
CA GLY A 30 8.45 9.49 21.36
C GLY A 30 7.25 10.43 21.29
N ASN A 31 7.46 11.60 20.70
CA ASN A 31 6.43 12.62 20.61
C ASN A 31 6.14 13.00 19.15
N PHE A 32 4.92 13.41 18.87
CA PHE A 32 4.53 13.99 17.60
C PHE A 32 5.19 15.37 17.41
N ALA A 33 5.28 15.80 16.16
CA ALA A 33 5.63 17.17 15.83
C ALA A 33 4.57 18.14 16.36
N SER A 34 4.98 19.23 16.99
CA SER A 34 4.12 20.40 17.19
C SER A 34 3.89 21.15 15.87
N ASN A 35 2.88 22.02 15.82
CA ASN A 35 2.64 22.86 14.64
C ASN A 35 3.86 23.75 14.30
N LYS A 36 4.58 24.26 15.32
CA LYS A 36 5.81 25.03 15.13
C LYS A 36 6.90 24.20 14.47
N GLN A 37 7.11 22.98 14.95
CA GLN A 37 8.10 22.06 14.37
C GLN A 37 7.69 21.63 12.96
N LEU A 38 6.40 21.34 12.71
CA LEU A 38 5.92 20.97 11.39
C LEU A 38 6.16 22.09 10.36
N ASN A 39 5.90 23.36 10.74
CA ASN A 39 6.22 24.50 9.90
C ASN A 39 7.73 24.60 9.60
N ALA A 40 8.59 24.31 10.60
CA ALA A 40 10.04 24.28 10.40
C ALA A 40 10.47 23.16 9.45
N VAL A 41 9.88 21.98 9.57
CA VAL A 41 10.09 20.83 8.68
C VAL A 41 9.72 21.17 7.23
N VAL A 42 8.52 21.73 7.00
CA VAL A 42 8.08 22.12 5.64
C VAL A 42 8.93 23.27 5.08
N LYS A 43 9.33 24.23 5.92
CA LYS A 43 10.24 25.31 5.52
C LYS A 43 11.60 24.78 5.11
N SER A 44 12.15 23.81 5.86
CA SER A 44 13.40 23.11 5.50
C SER A 44 13.29 22.46 4.12
N ALA A 45 12.21 21.71 3.86
CA ALA A 45 11.96 21.12 2.56
C ALA A 45 11.87 22.15 1.43
N SER A 46 11.18 23.27 1.68
CA SER A 46 11.04 24.37 0.71
C SER A 46 12.37 25.02 0.36
N GLN A 47 13.20 25.28 1.36
CA GLN A 47 14.53 25.89 1.17
C GLN A 47 15.48 24.99 0.36
N ALA A 48 15.38 23.67 0.53
CA ALA A 48 16.20 22.70 -0.20
C ALA A 48 15.73 22.47 -1.65
N HIS A 49 14.48 22.81 -1.99
CA HIS A 49 13.84 22.39 -3.25
C HIS A 49 14.61 22.86 -4.48
N LEU A 50 14.87 24.13 -4.64
CA LEU A 50 15.53 24.65 -5.87
C LEU A 50 16.93 24.05 -6.04
N GLY A 51 17.71 23.97 -4.95
CA GLY A 51 19.03 23.35 -4.97
C GLY A 51 19.00 21.88 -5.40
N TRP A 52 17.98 21.12 -4.99
CA TRP A 52 17.79 19.73 -5.41
C TRP A 52 17.24 19.61 -6.82
N ALA A 53 16.24 20.39 -7.17
CA ALA A 53 15.59 20.36 -8.50
C ALA A 53 16.56 20.69 -9.62
N HIS A 54 17.49 21.62 -9.41
CA HIS A 54 18.52 22.03 -10.39
C HIS A 54 19.71 21.07 -10.46
N GLN A 55 19.84 20.08 -9.57
CA GLN A 55 20.84 19.03 -9.75
C GLN A 55 20.54 18.20 -11.00
N SER A 56 21.59 17.80 -11.71
CA SER A 56 21.40 16.87 -12.84
C SER A 56 20.77 15.56 -12.38
N LEU A 57 20.03 14.90 -13.27
CA LEU A 57 19.46 13.58 -13.01
C LEU A 57 20.55 12.58 -12.55
N VAL A 58 21.76 12.65 -13.15
CA VAL A 58 22.90 11.81 -12.79
C VAL A 58 23.26 11.98 -11.31
N LYS A 59 23.30 13.24 -10.82
CA LYS A 59 23.62 13.54 -9.43
C LYS A 59 22.52 13.04 -8.49
N ARG A 60 21.24 13.36 -8.77
CA ARG A 60 20.11 12.86 -7.98
C ARG A 60 20.12 11.32 -7.91
N LEU A 61 20.30 10.67 -9.06
CA LEU A 61 20.34 9.21 -9.14
C LEU A 61 21.53 8.61 -8.38
N SER A 62 22.68 9.28 -8.33
CA SER A 62 23.83 8.78 -7.58
C SER A 62 23.56 8.67 -6.08
N VAL A 63 22.89 9.67 -5.51
CA VAL A 63 22.46 9.68 -4.09
C VAL A 63 21.41 8.60 -3.83
N ILE A 64 20.40 8.52 -4.71
CA ILE A 64 19.35 7.51 -4.59
C ILE A 64 19.94 6.09 -4.67
N LYS A 65 20.84 5.82 -5.62
CA LYS A 65 21.54 4.53 -5.71
C LYS A 65 22.36 4.20 -4.45
N LYS A 66 22.95 5.21 -3.82
CA LYS A 66 23.69 5.00 -2.57
C LYS A 66 22.76 4.60 -1.43
N PHE A 67 21.58 5.22 -1.31
CA PHE A 67 20.56 4.79 -0.36
C PHE A 67 20.18 3.32 -0.57
N TYR A 68 19.88 2.90 -1.79
CA TYR A 68 19.51 1.51 -2.06
C TYR A 68 20.63 0.50 -1.81
N ARG A 69 21.89 0.88 -2.03
CA ARG A 69 23.06 0.06 -1.62
C ARG A 69 23.16 -0.06 -0.09
N LEU A 70 22.91 1.04 0.63
CA LEU A 70 22.88 1.01 2.10
C LEU A 70 21.71 0.16 2.61
N LEU A 71 20.54 0.27 2.00
CA LEU A 71 19.37 -0.55 2.34
C LEU A 71 19.66 -2.05 2.13
N ASP A 72 20.25 -2.43 1.01
CA ASP A 72 20.62 -3.83 0.74
C ASP A 72 21.65 -4.35 1.74
N LYS A 73 22.68 -3.54 2.07
CA LYS A 73 23.66 -3.87 3.10
C LYS A 73 23.05 -4.07 4.49
N ASN A 74 21.95 -3.37 4.78
CA ASN A 74 21.26 -3.39 6.08
C ASN A 74 19.93 -4.14 6.03
N LYS A 75 19.71 -5.00 5.04
CA LYS A 75 18.43 -5.70 4.83
C LYS A 75 17.97 -6.54 6.00
N GLU A 76 18.88 -7.18 6.71
CA GLU A 76 18.58 -8.00 7.88
C GLU A 76 18.06 -7.15 9.05
N THR A 77 18.73 -6.03 9.34
CA THR A 77 18.28 -5.07 10.36
C THR A 77 16.91 -4.51 10.03
N MET A 78 16.71 -4.09 8.76
CA MET A 78 15.42 -3.57 8.31
C MET A 78 14.31 -4.64 8.40
N THR A 79 14.60 -5.87 8.00
CA THR A 79 13.66 -7.01 8.13
C THR A 79 13.24 -7.21 9.58
N ARG A 80 14.20 -7.20 10.51
CA ARG A 80 13.91 -7.33 11.94
C ARG A 80 13.05 -6.19 12.47
N LEU A 81 13.33 -4.93 12.08
CA LEU A 81 12.53 -3.77 12.50
C LEU A 81 11.10 -3.85 11.97
N ILE A 82 10.92 -4.22 10.70
CA ILE A 82 9.59 -4.42 10.10
C ILE A 82 8.84 -5.53 10.85
N SER A 83 9.48 -6.67 11.11
CA SER A 83 8.86 -7.77 11.85
C SER A 83 8.42 -7.33 13.25
N LEU A 84 9.29 -6.60 13.96
CA LEU A 84 9.07 -6.14 15.33
C LEU A 84 7.89 -5.17 15.45
N GLU A 85 7.79 -4.19 14.55
CA GLU A 85 6.74 -3.15 14.61
C GLU A 85 5.43 -3.59 13.98
N THR A 86 5.46 -4.46 12.97
CA THR A 86 4.25 -4.87 12.23
C THR A 86 3.70 -6.22 12.67
N GLY A 87 4.48 -7.00 13.39
CA GLY A 87 4.16 -8.38 13.73
C GLY A 87 4.29 -9.35 12.55
N LYS A 88 4.77 -8.93 11.38
CA LYS A 88 5.01 -9.83 10.25
C LYS A 88 6.00 -10.94 10.62
N ILE A 89 5.75 -12.15 10.14
CA ILE A 89 6.76 -13.20 10.19
C ILE A 89 8.01 -12.79 9.40
N PRO A 90 9.20 -13.27 9.77
CA PRO A 90 10.47 -12.86 9.13
C PRO A 90 10.46 -12.97 7.60
N ALA A 91 9.86 -14.02 7.05
CA ALA A 91 9.75 -14.23 5.61
C ALA A 91 8.94 -13.10 4.90
N ASP A 92 7.82 -12.67 5.48
CA ASP A 92 6.99 -11.58 4.96
C ASP A 92 7.71 -10.23 5.05
N ALA A 93 8.43 -10.00 6.16
CA ALA A 93 9.22 -8.78 6.34
C ALA A 93 10.40 -8.71 5.36
N ALA A 94 11.11 -9.83 5.14
CA ALA A 94 12.19 -9.93 4.14
C ALA A 94 11.67 -9.72 2.71
N SER A 95 10.48 -10.27 2.39
CA SER A 95 9.81 -10.03 1.11
C SER A 95 9.51 -8.54 0.89
N GLU A 96 9.10 -7.80 1.93
CA GLU A 96 8.91 -6.36 1.84
C GLU A 96 10.20 -5.61 1.52
N VAL A 97 11.32 -5.95 2.18
CA VAL A 97 12.62 -5.35 1.92
C VAL A 97 13.06 -5.61 0.46
N GLY A 98 12.88 -6.84 -0.02
CA GLY A 98 13.14 -7.19 -1.42
C GLY A 98 12.32 -6.37 -2.41
N ALA A 99 11.03 -6.21 -2.12
CA ALA A 99 10.12 -5.39 -2.93
C ALA A 99 10.51 -3.90 -2.88
N ALA A 100 10.98 -3.40 -1.74
CA ALA A 100 11.49 -2.04 -1.62
C ALA A 100 12.76 -1.84 -2.47
N LEU A 101 13.71 -2.76 -2.42
CA LEU A 101 14.94 -2.71 -3.24
C LEU A 101 14.64 -2.65 -4.75
N ALA A 102 13.63 -3.38 -5.22
CA ALA A 102 13.22 -3.35 -6.62
C ALA A 102 12.67 -1.98 -7.09
N LYS A 103 12.28 -1.09 -6.16
CA LYS A 103 11.73 0.25 -6.50
C LYS A 103 12.73 1.12 -7.26
N LEU A 104 14.03 0.99 -6.99
CA LEU A 104 15.04 1.78 -7.70
C LEU A 104 14.92 1.62 -9.22
N ASN A 105 15.02 0.39 -9.71
CA ASN A 105 15.02 0.12 -11.15
C ASN A 105 13.67 0.48 -11.79
N ASN A 106 12.57 0.14 -11.12
CA ASN A 106 11.23 0.46 -11.60
C ASN A 106 11.00 1.97 -11.69
N SER A 107 11.42 2.75 -10.68
CA SER A 107 11.26 4.22 -10.68
C SER A 107 12.14 4.90 -11.72
N VAL A 108 13.38 4.42 -11.94
CA VAL A 108 14.26 4.94 -12.99
C VAL A 108 13.70 4.67 -14.38
N LEU A 109 13.18 3.46 -14.61
CA LEU A 109 12.54 3.11 -15.87
C LEU A 109 11.27 3.93 -16.10
N ALA A 110 10.45 4.10 -15.06
CA ALA A 110 9.25 4.92 -15.10
C ALA A 110 9.59 6.39 -15.43
N TYR A 111 10.56 6.97 -14.72
CA TYR A 111 11.02 8.33 -15.00
C TYR A 111 11.40 8.53 -16.48
N LYS A 112 12.20 7.62 -17.03
CA LYS A 112 12.64 7.68 -18.42
C LYS A 112 11.48 7.56 -19.45
N LYS A 113 10.53 6.67 -19.16
CA LYS A 113 9.45 6.35 -20.11
C LYS A 113 8.26 7.31 -20.02
N ARG A 114 8.01 7.90 -18.85
CA ARG A 114 6.79 8.67 -18.59
C ARG A 114 7.03 10.15 -18.37
N THR A 115 8.18 10.53 -17.82
CA THR A 115 8.50 11.93 -17.46
C THR A 115 9.88 12.36 -17.93
N GLY A 116 10.42 11.68 -18.94
CA GLY A 116 11.63 12.12 -19.65
C GLY A 116 11.38 13.38 -20.48
N SER A 117 12.43 13.87 -21.14
CA SER A 117 12.32 14.93 -22.15
C SER A 117 12.10 14.33 -23.53
N GLN A 118 11.31 15.02 -24.35
CA GLN A 118 11.05 14.69 -25.75
C GLN A 118 11.25 15.93 -26.60
N LEU A 119 11.86 15.76 -27.78
CA LEU A 119 12.04 16.80 -28.78
C LEU A 119 11.49 16.29 -30.12
N ASP A 120 10.56 17.03 -30.70
CA ASP A 120 9.97 16.74 -32.00
C ASP A 120 10.28 17.90 -32.95
N SER A 121 10.91 17.60 -34.09
CA SER A 121 11.15 18.57 -35.15
C SER A 121 9.90 18.68 -36.03
N LEU A 122 9.36 19.87 -36.09
CA LEU A 122 8.27 20.27 -36.97
C LEU A 122 8.87 21.21 -38.05
N GLU A 123 8.41 21.19 -39.28
CA GLU A 123 8.97 21.92 -40.47
C GLU A 123 9.87 23.13 -40.15
N SER A 124 9.32 24.18 -39.52
CA SER A 124 10.02 25.44 -39.22
C SER A 124 10.26 25.67 -37.73
N MET A 125 9.94 24.67 -36.86
CA MET A 125 10.02 24.82 -35.42
C MET A 125 10.41 23.49 -34.73
N THR A 126 10.84 23.56 -33.49
CA THR A 126 11.03 22.41 -32.63
C THR A 126 10.03 22.48 -31.48
N ALA A 127 9.27 21.40 -31.26
CA ALA A 127 8.46 21.23 -30.09
C ALA A 127 9.28 20.47 -29.01
N SER A 128 9.23 20.90 -27.75
CA SER A 128 9.83 20.17 -26.65
C SER A 128 8.83 19.91 -25.55
N LEU A 129 8.95 18.73 -24.95
CA LEU A 129 8.26 18.35 -23.72
C LEU A 129 9.31 18.09 -22.64
N GLU A 130 9.20 18.80 -21.54
CA GLU A 130 10.01 18.60 -20.34
C GLU A 130 9.11 18.41 -19.13
N HIS A 131 9.66 17.87 -18.05
CA HIS A 131 8.94 17.68 -16.79
C HIS A 131 9.65 18.39 -15.64
N SER A 132 8.89 19.10 -14.83
CA SER A 132 9.37 19.83 -13.67
C SER A 132 8.80 19.27 -12.35
N SER A 133 9.57 19.41 -11.27
CA SER A 133 9.10 19.08 -9.93
C SER A 133 8.02 20.05 -9.45
N HIS A 134 7.12 19.58 -8.61
CA HIS A 134 6.09 20.40 -7.97
C HIS A 134 6.65 21.28 -6.83
N GLY A 135 7.66 20.79 -6.12
CA GLY A 135 8.18 21.42 -4.90
C GLY A 135 8.19 20.47 -3.71
N VAL A 136 7.60 20.91 -2.59
CA VAL A 136 7.46 20.09 -1.39
C VAL A 136 6.27 19.15 -1.54
N LEU A 137 6.50 17.84 -1.43
CA LEU A 137 5.45 16.81 -1.40
C LEU A 137 5.46 16.10 -0.03
N SER A 138 4.28 15.87 0.53
CA SER A 138 4.13 15.08 1.74
C SER A 138 3.78 13.63 1.41
N VAL A 139 4.57 12.69 1.90
CA VAL A 139 4.31 11.24 1.78
C VAL A 139 3.78 10.74 3.11
N ILE A 140 2.55 10.21 3.09
CA ILE A 140 1.88 9.68 4.27
C ILE A 140 1.86 8.15 4.15
N GLY A 141 2.71 7.49 4.94
CA GLY A 141 2.93 6.05 4.86
C GLY A 141 1.95 5.22 5.71
N PRO A 142 1.60 3.99 5.27
CA PRO A 142 0.81 3.04 6.02
C PRO A 142 1.67 2.19 6.95
N PHE A 143 1.03 1.42 7.83
CA PHE A 143 1.73 0.50 8.75
C PHE A 143 2.09 -0.85 8.11
N ASN A 144 1.28 -1.33 7.16
CA ASN A 144 1.37 -2.70 6.65
C ASN A 144 2.56 -2.95 5.71
N PHE A 145 3.09 -1.92 5.07
CA PHE A 145 4.32 -1.92 4.29
C PHE A 145 5.09 -0.61 4.55
N PRO A 146 5.64 -0.44 5.76
CA PRO A 146 6.18 0.84 6.23
C PRO A 146 7.43 1.30 5.48
N LEU A 147 8.15 0.40 4.83
CA LEU A 147 9.31 0.69 4.00
C LEU A 147 8.93 0.79 2.51
N HIS A 148 8.27 -0.26 1.99
CA HIS A 148 8.03 -0.45 0.56
C HIS A 148 7.10 0.61 -0.04
N LEU A 149 5.95 0.87 0.60
CA LEU A 149 4.95 1.78 0.04
C LEU A 149 5.38 3.25 0.09
N PRO A 150 5.93 3.79 1.21
CA PRO A 150 6.44 5.15 1.19
C PRO A 150 7.56 5.36 0.16
N ASN A 151 8.50 4.42 0.02
CA ASN A 151 9.56 4.52 -1.00
C ASN A 151 9.03 4.41 -2.43
N GLY A 152 7.84 3.87 -2.64
CA GLY A 152 7.11 3.90 -3.91
C GLY A 152 6.68 5.31 -4.32
N HIS A 153 6.58 6.25 -3.39
CA HIS A 153 6.33 7.67 -3.63
C HIS A 153 7.60 8.52 -3.51
N ILE A 154 8.44 8.26 -2.49
CA ILE A 154 9.65 9.03 -2.20
C ILE A 154 10.63 8.96 -3.38
N THR A 155 10.92 7.75 -3.87
CA THR A 155 11.92 7.57 -4.94
C THR A 155 11.55 8.28 -6.25
N PRO A 156 10.34 8.13 -6.83
CA PRO A 156 9.98 8.87 -8.03
C PRO A 156 9.89 10.38 -7.79
N ALA A 157 9.46 10.83 -6.61
CA ALA A 157 9.42 12.24 -6.28
C ALA A 157 10.82 12.86 -6.22
N LEU A 158 11.80 12.18 -5.61
CA LEU A 158 13.20 12.62 -5.59
C LEU A 158 13.83 12.61 -6.99
N LEU A 159 13.56 11.59 -7.81
CA LEU A 159 14.01 11.55 -9.21
C LEU A 159 13.49 12.74 -10.00
N ALA A 160 12.25 13.15 -9.79
CA ALA A 160 11.65 14.31 -10.42
C ALA A 160 12.19 15.67 -9.89
N GLY A 161 12.94 15.67 -8.78
CA GLY A 161 13.51 16.87 -8.17
C GLY A 161 12.64 17.49 -7.06
N ASN A 162 11.63 16.80 -6.56
CA ASN A 162 10.85 17.26 -5.40
C ASN A 162 11.62 17.07 -4.10
N THR A 163 11.22 17.80 -3.07
CA THR A 163 11.60 17.57 -1.68
C THR A 163 10.44 16.96 -0.90
N ILE A 164 10.75 16.24 0.16
CA ILE A 164 9.79 15.37 0.84
C ILE A 164 9.64 15.72 2.31
N VAL A 165 8.39 15.75 2.77
CA VAL A 165 8.02 15.59 4.17
C VAL A 165 7.42 14.21 4.34
N PHE A 166 8.14 13.29 4.96
CA PHE A 166 7.67 11.93 5.23
C PHE A 166 6.97 11.87 6.59
N LYS A 167 5.70 11.51 6.59
CA LYS A 167 4.93 11.17 7.79
C LYS A 167 4.59 9.68 7.78
N PRO A 168 5.30 8.83 8.52
CA PRO A 168 5.02 7.41 8.61
C PRO A 168 3.75 7.12 9.41
N SER A 169 3.31 5.86 9.42
CA SER A 169 2.33 5.39 10.39
C SER A 169 2.85 5.54 11.81
N GLU A 170 1.95 5.84 12.73
CA GLU A 170 2.24 5.91 14.17
C GLU A 170 2.63 4.54 14.75
N SER A 171 2.29 3.46 14.07
CA SER A 171 2.63 2.09 14.49
C SER A 171 4.03 1.65 14.05
N THR A 172 4.72 2.42 13.21
CA THR A 172 6.00 2.00 12.60
C THR A 172 7.06 3.11 12.60
N PRO A 173 7.31 3.77 13.74
CA PRO A 173 8.29 4.85 13.84
C PRO A 173 9.73 4.38 13.65
N MET A 174 10.11 3.18 14.15
CA MET A 174 11.49 2.67 14.06
C MET A 174 11.91 2.40 12.62
N VAL A 175 11.04 1.78 11.82
CA VAL A 175 11.28 1.56 10.38
C VAL A 175 11.49 2.89 9.67
N ALA A 176 10.68 3.89 9.99
CA ALA A 176 10.79 5.22 9.38
C ALA A 176 12.09 5.94 9.79
N GLU A 177 12.44 5.93 11.08
CA GLU A 177 13.67 6.53 11.58
C GLU A 177 14.91 5.85 10.98
N TYR A 178 14.91 4.52 10.91
CA TYR A 178 16.01 3.78 10.28
C TYR A 178 16.10 4.06 8.77
N THR A 179 14.97 4.17 8.08
CA THR A 179 14.94 4.59 6.67
C THR A 179 15.55 5.99 6.49
N MET A 180 15.23 6.93 7.39
CA MET A 180 15.82 8.28 7.36
C MET A 180 17.32 8.29 7.66
N LEU A 181 17.78 7.44 8.58
CA LEU A 181 19.21 7.26 8.85
C LEU A 181 19.96 6.82 7.59
N LEU A 182 19.42 5.85 6.85
CA LEU A 182 20.02 5.38 5.60
C LEU A 182 20.03 6.46 4.51
N TRP A 183 18.97 7.28 4.40
CA TRP A 183 18.93 8.44 3.50
C TRP A 183 19.99 9.50 3.86
N SER A 184 20.15 9.80 5.15
CA SER A 184 21.20 10.71 5.64
C SER A 184 22.60 10.19 5.27
N GLN A 185 22.89 8.91 5.52
CA GLN A 185 24.16 8.27 5.17
C GLN A 185 24.41 8.19 3.66
N ALA A 186 23.35 8.24 2.85
CA ALA A 186 23.46 8.31 1.41
C ALA A 186 24.01 9.65 0.91
N GLY A 187 24.08 10.66 1.77
CA GLY A 187 24.57 12.00 1.45
C GLY A 187 23.52 12.84 0.74
N LEU A 188 22.26 12.67 1.13
CA LEU A 188 21.18 13.53 0.67
C LEU A 188 21.41 14.95 1.21
N PRO A 189 21.27 16.01 0.40
CA PRO A 189 21.40 17.36 0.90
C PRO A 189 20.38 17.70 1.99
N ASP A 190 20.75 18.59 2.90
CA ASP A 190 19.91 19.03 4.02
C ASP A 190 18.53 19.50 3.54
N GLY A 191 17.47 18.98 4.17
CA GLY A 191 16.10 19.37 3.88
C GLY A 191 15.47 18.68 2.66
N VAL A 192 16.20 17.89 1.87
CA VAL A 192 15.61 17.19 0.69
C VAL A 192 14.62 16.11 1.12
N ILE A 193 14.91 15.36 2.18
CA ILE A 193 13.93 14.54 2.89
C ILE A 193 13.87 14.97 4.36
N ASN A 194 12.67 15.03 4.90
CA ASN A 194 12.42 15.38 6.30
C ASN A 194 11.42 14.37 6.88
N LEU A 195 11.55 14.03 8.16
CA LEU A 195 10.66 13.14 8.88
C LEU A 195 9.87 13.90 9.94
N ALA A 196 8.56 13.73 9.95
CA ALA A 196 7.69 14.26 10.98
C ALA A 196 6.71 13.19 11.47
N HIS A 197 6.85 12.73 12.71
CA HIS A 197 5.84 11.88 13.32
C HIS A 197 4.59 12.69 13.67
N GLY A 198 3.43 12.10 13.47
CA GLY A 198 2.17 12.76 13.77
C GLY A 198 0.94 11.96 13.44
N GLY A 199 -0.17 12.30 14.09
CA GLY A 199 -1.49 11.74 13.81
C GLY A 199 -2.27 12.55 12.75
N LYS A 200 -3.59 12.43 12.81
CA LYS A 200 -4.52 13.11 11.88
C LYS A 200 -4.35 14.63 11.82
N ASP A 201 -3.95 15.25 12.93
CA ASP A 201 -3.82 16.72 13.00
C ASP A 201 -2.60 17.21 12.21
N VAL A 202 -1.47 16.47 12.27
CA VAL A 202 -0.28 16.73 11.45
C VAL A 202 -0.61 16.55 9.96
N VAL A 203 -1.35 15.50 9.61
CA VAL A 203 -1.78 15.28 8.21
C VAL A 203 -2.67 16.42 7.72
N ARG A 204 -3.64 16.86 8.55
CA ARG A 204 -4.50 18.01 8.24
C ARG A 204 -3.69 19.29 8.05
N ALA A 205 -2.72 19.55 8.91
CA ALA A 205 -1.84 20.71 8.81
C ALA A 205 -1.00 20.66 7.52
N LEU A 206 -0.46 19.50 7.13
CA LEU A 206 0.25 19.31 5.85
C LEU A 206 -0.66 19.60 4.65
N CYS A 207 -1.92 19.14 4.65
CA CYS A 207 -2.87 19.44 3.56
C CYS A 207 -3.06 20.95 3.37
N LYS A 208 -3.20 21.69 4.49
CA LYS A 208 -3.48 23.12 4.49
C LYS A 208 -2.23 24.00 4.31
N HIS A 209 -1.02 23.45 4.53
CA HIS A 209 0.20 24.24 4.51
C HIS A 209 0.46 24.85 3.12
N PRO A 210 0.61 26.17 2.99
CA PRO A 210 0.66 26.84 1.67
C PRO A 210 1.83 26.41 0.80
N THR A 211 2.95 26.04 1.41
CA THR A 211 4.17 25.62 0.69
C THR A 211 4.11 24.14 0.26
N ASN A 212 3.27 23.32 0.90
CA ASN A 212 3.10 21.93 0.51
C ASN A 212 2.31 21.83 -0.80
N LYS A 213 2.88 21.20 -1.82
CA LYS A 213 2.32 21.10 -3.18
C LYS A 213 1.50 19.83 -3.41
N GLY A 214 1.51 18.91 -2.46
CA GLY A 214 0.71 17.69 -2.61
C GLY A 214 0.84 16.71 -1.48
N ILE A 215 -0.14 15.82 -1.43
CA ILE A 215 -0.23 14.69 -0.50
C ILE A 215 -0.21 13.40 -1.32
N LEU A 216 0.73 12.53 -1.03
CA LEU A 216 0.83 11.17 -1.55
C LEU A 216 0.50 10.23 -0.39
N PHE A 217 -0.67 9.61 -0.45
CA PHE A 217 -1.26 8.87 0.66
C PHE A 217 -1.51 7.41 0.29
N THR A 218 -1.12 6.52 1.19
CA THR A 218 -1.54 5.11 1.17
C THR A 218 -2.20 4.78 2.51
N GLY A 219 -3.44 4.26 2.47
CA GLY A 219 -4.17 3.91 3.68
C GLY A 219 -5.64 3.57 3.46
N SER A 220 -6.50 3.75 4.48
CA SER A 220 -7.91 3.39 4.41
C SER A 220 -8.75 4.37 3.58
N TYR A 221 -9.83 3.85 2.96
CA TYR A 221 -10.81 4.68 2.25
C TYR A 221 -11.40 5.80 3.14
N ALA A 222 -11.64 5.50 4.41
CA ALA A 222 -12.21 6.49 5.34
C ALA A 222 -11.31 7.72 5.49
N VAL A 223 -9.99 7.52 5.61
CA VAL A 223 -9.00 8.61 5.68
C VAL A 223 -8.85 9.29 4.31
N GLY A 224 -8.74 8.52 3.22
CA GLY A 224 -8.67 9.09 1.86
C GLY A 224 -9.85 10.00 1.52
N LYS A 225 -11.08 9.60 1.92
CA LYS A 225 -12.27 10.44 1.77
C LYS A 225 -12.17 11.76 2.56
N GLN A 226 -11.61 11.73 3.77
CA GLN A 226 -11.38 12.95 4.55
C GLN A 226 -10.33 13.85 3.91
N LEU A 227 -9.24 13.28 3.39
CA LEU A 227 -8.23 14.02 2.65
C LEU A 227 -8.82 14.68 1.41
N SER A 228 -9.63 13.96 0.63
CA SER A 228 -10.31 14.53 -0.54
C SER A 228 -11.19 15.73 -0.18
N LYS A 229 -11.91 15.65 0.95
CA LYS A 229 -12.73 16.78 1.43
C LYS A 229 -11.89 18.01 1.80
N ILE A 230 -10.76 17.80 2.49
CA ILE A 230 -9.84 18.90 2.87
C ILE A 230 -9.18 19.50 1.62
N MET A 231 -8.74 18.64 0.70
CA MET A 231 -8.01 19.05 -0.49
C MET A 231 -8.90 19.68 -1.57
N ALA A 232 -10.22 19.56 -1.46
CA ALA A 232 -11.16 20.26 -2.33
C ALA A 232 -11.02 21.79 -2.29
N ASP A 233 -10.55 22.34 -1.16
CA ASP A 233 -10.27 23.77 -1.01
C ASP A 233 -8.92 24.19 -1.62
N TYR A 234 -8.13 23.23 -2.15
CA TYR A 234 -6.77 23.44 -2.65
C TYR A 234 -6.56 22.74 -4.00
N PRO A 235 -7.30 23.13 -5.05
CA PRO A 235 -7.28 22.45 -6.36
C PRO A 235 -5.92 22.50 -7.06
N GLU A 236 -5.07 23.44 -6.66
CA GLU A 236 -3.68 23.59 -7.17
C GLU A 236 -2.70 22.56 -6.60
N LYS A 237 -3.12 21.75 -5.61
CA LYS A 237 -2.27 20.74 -4.97
C LYS A 237 -2.57 19.34 -5.48
N ILE A 238 -1.53 18.55 -5.63
CA ILE A 238 -1.66 17.13 -5.97
C ILE A 238 -2.22 16.34 -4.79
N LEU A 239 -3.19 15.48 -5.08
CA LEU A 239 -3.65 14.43 -4.19
C LEU A 239 -3.55 13.09 -4.91
N ALA A 240 -2.68 12.18 -4.47
CA ALA A 240 -2.62 10.80 -4.95
C ALA A 240 -3.04 9.85 -3.81
N LEU A 241 -4.05 9.05 -4.06
CA LEU A 241 -4.67 8.16 -3.08
C LEU A 241 -4.55 6.70 -3.53
N GLU A 242 -3.83 5.92 -2.72
CA GLU A 242 -3.81 4.45 -2.77
C GLU A 242 -4.57 3.93 -1.56
N LEU A 243 -5.74 3.32 -1.80
CA LEU A 243 -6.68 2.96 -0.75
C LEU A 243 -6.92 1.45 -0.71
N GLY A 244 -7.76 1.01 0.23
CA GLY A 244 -8.09 -0.40 0.40
C GLY A 244 -8.88 -1.02 -0.73
N GLY A 245 -9.22 -2.31 -0.57
CA GLY A 245 -9.96 -3.08 -1.56
C GLY A 245 -10.92 -4.09 -0.92
N ASN A 246 -11.99 -4.42 -1.63
CA ASN A 246 -12.89 -5.54 -1.31
C ASN A 246 -12.79 -6.62 -2.40
N ASN A 247 -11.58 -7.14 -2.57
CA ASN A 247 -11.10 -7.84 -3.75
C ASN A 247 -11.76 -9.21 -3.93
N PRO A 248 -12.33 -9.53 -5.11
CA PRO A 248 -12.84 -10.85 -5.42
C PRO A 248 -11.73 -11.79 -5.91
N MET A 249 -11.78 -13.05 -5.46
CA MET A 249 -11.15 -14.20 -6.10
C MET A 249 -12.26 -15.06 -6.68
N VAL A 250 -12.31 -15.12 -8.00
CA VAL A 250 -13.27 -15.95 -8.75
C VAL A 250 -12.60 -17.26 -9.12
N VAL A 251 -13.31 -18.37 -8.89
CA VAL A 251 -12.92 -19.68 -9.40
C VAL A 251 -13.93 -20.12 -10.45
N TRP A 252 -13.47 -20.48 -11.64
CA TRP A 252 -14.37 -20.94 -12.70
C TRP A 252 -13.68 -21.94 -13.61
N SER A 253 -14.34 -23.09 -13.85
CA SER A 253 -13.88 -24.10 -14.83
C SER A 253 -12.45 -24.62 -14.54
N THR A 254 -12.17 -25.04 -13.29
CA THR A 254 -10.92 -25.72 -12.94
C THR A 254 -11.18 -27.06 -12.26
N ARG A 255 -10.36 -28.07 -12.59
CA ARG A 255 -10.30 -29.38 -11.94
C ARG A 255 -9.10 -29.50 -10.97
N LYS A 256 -8.23 -28.47 -10.91
CA LYS A 256 -7.02 -28.42 -10.07
C LYS A 256 -7.36 -27.98 -8.65
N ILE A 257 -8.13 -28.82 -7.94
CA ILE A 257 -8.72 -28.50 -6.62
C ILE A 257 -7.67 -28.02 -5.61
N ASN A 258 -6.52 -28.70 -5.50
CA ASN A 258 -5.48 -28.38 -4.54
C ASN A 258 -4.81 -27.03 -4.88
N ALA A 259 -4.39 -26.85 -6.13
CA ALA A 259 -3.76 -25.61 -6.59
C ALA A 259 -4.71 -24.40 -6.43
N ALA A 260 -5.99 -24.55 -6.74
CA ALA A 260 -6.99 -23.51 -6.53
C ALA A 260 -7.11 -23.16 -5.04
N ALA A 261 -7.20 -24.15 -4.15
CA ALA A 261 -7.26 -23.92 -2.71
C ALA A 261 -5.98 -23.24 -2.17
N ASP A 262 -4.80 -23.59 -2.70
CA ASP A 262 -3.52 -22.97 -2.32
C ASP A 262 -3.46 -21.50 -2.74
N LEU A 263 -3.86 -21.17 -3.96
CA LEU A 263 -3.92 -19.78 -4.44
C LEU A 263 -4.92 -18.94 -3.65
N ILE A 264 -6.10 -19.50 -3.33
CA ILE A 264 -7.11 -18.81 -2.50
C ILE A 264 -6.57 -18.55 -1.10
N PHE A 265 -5.96 -19.58 -0.49
CA PHE A 265 -5.39 -19.49 0.85
C PHE A 265 -4.33 -18.41 0.93
N GLU A 266 -3.37 -18.39 0.04
CA GLU A 266 -2.32 -17.37 -0.02
C GLU A 266 -2.92 -15.99 -0.29
N SER A 267 -3.82 -15.86 -1.25
CA SER A 267 -4.46 -14.58 -1.59
C SER A 267 -5.21 -13.94 -0.42
N ALA A 268 -5.82 -14.74 0.44
CA ALA A 268 -6.66 -14.25 1.53
C ALA A 268 -5.90 -14.03 2.85
N PHE A 269 -4.91 -14.88 3.17
CA PHE A 269 -4.40 -15.00 4.53
C PHE A 269 -2.93 -14.59 4.68
N ILE A 270 -2.17 -14.38 3.60
CA ILE A 270 -0.81 -13.87 3.70
C ILE A 270 -0.79 -12.56 4.51
N SER A 271 0.24 -12.39 5.36
CA SER A 271 0.39 -11.23 6.24
C SER A 271 -0.88 -10.93 7.07
N SER A 272 -1.56 -11.97 7.58
CA SER A 272 -2.83 -11.87 8.33
C SER A 272 -3.95 -11.18 7.55
N GLY A 273 -3.95 -11.23 6.22
CA GLY A 273 -4.88 -10.46 5.40
C GLY A 273 -4.65 -8.93 5.43
N GLN A 274 -3.55 -8.44 5.99
CA GLN A 274 -3.25 -7.01 6.11
C GLN A 274 -2.56 -6.43 4.85
N ARG A 275 -2.95 -6.90 3.66
CA ARG A 275 -2.57 -6.27 2.37
C ARG A 275 -3.82 -5.72 1.68
N CYS A 276 -3.71 -4.55 1.10
CA CYS A 276 -4.82 -3.93 0.36
C CYS A 276 -5.33 -4.80 -0.80
N THR A 277 -4.46 -5.66 -1.36
CA THR A 277 -4.76 -6.58 -2.46
C THR A 277 -5.19 -7.99 -2.01
N CYS A 278 -5.25 -8.30 -0.71
CA CYS A 278 -5.74 -9.59 -0.25
C CYS A 278 -7.17 -9.85 -0.71
N ALA A 279 -7.48 -11.10 -1.09
CA ALA A 279 -8.84 -11.51 -1.40
C ALA A 279 -9.73 -11.40 -0.15
N ARG A 280 -10.88 -10.75 -0.30
CA ARG A 280 -11.90 -10.60 0.73
C ARG A 280 -13.16 -11.40 0.42
N ARG A 281 -13.39 -11.65 -0.87
CA ARG A 281 -14.58 -12.33 -1.39
C ARG A 281 -14.14 -13.48 -2.28
N LEU A 282 -14.57 -14.69 -1.93
CA LEU A 282 -14.37 -15.90 -2.72
C LEU A 282 -15.67 -16.24 -3.43
N ILE A 283 -15.63 -16.28 -4.75
CA ILE A 283 -16.76 -16.60 -5.61
C ILE A 283 -16.49 -17.93 -6.28
N LEU A 284 -17.27 -18.93 -5.91
CA LEU A 284 -17.13 -20.31 -6.37
C LEU A 284 -18.29 -20.71 -7.30
N PRO A 285 -18.05 -21.61 -8.27
CA PRO A 285 -19.14 -22.22 -9.00
C PRO A 285 -19.95 -23.14 -8.07
N ASN A 286 -21.28 -23.13 -8.21
CA ASN A 286 -22.17 -24.02 -7.45
C ASN A 286 -22.16 -25.46 -8.03
N THR A 287 -20.97 -26.05 -8.06
CA THR A 287 -20.70 -27.40 -8.62
C THR A 287 -20.06 -28.29 -7.55
N LYS A 288 -19.93 -29.59 -7.85
CA LYS A 288 -19.20 -30.53 -7.00
C LYS A 288 -17.74 -30.06 -6.78
N ASP A 289 -17.07 -29.53 -7.81
CA ASP A 289 -15.68 -29.11 -7.72
C ASP A 289 -15.53 -27.80 -6.93
N GLY A 290 -16.45 -26.83 -7.07
CA GLY A 290 -16.47 -25.65 -6.22
C GLY A 290 -16.62 -26.00 -4.73
N LYS A 291 -17.49 -26.96 -4.40
CA LYS A 291 -17.64 -27.49 -3.02
C LYS A 291 -16.38 -28.21 -2.53
N LYS A 292 -15.72 -29.02 -3.38
CA LYS A 292 -14.43 -29.68 -3.05
C LYS A 292 -13.31 -28.66 -2.78
N ILE A 293 -13.22 -27.59 -3.57
CA ILE A 293 -12.24 -26.53 -3.37
C ILE A 293 -12.45 -25.90 -1.99
N LEU A 294 -13.70 -25.56 -1.63
CA LEU A 294 -14.00 -24.99 -0.30
C LEU A 294 -13.64 -25.94 0.84
N GLU A 295 -13.94 -27.24 0.72
CA GLU A 295 -13.56 -28.23 1.73
C GLU A 295 -12.04 -28.40 1.81
N ARG A 296 -11.31 -28.35 0.69
CA ARG A 296 -9.84 -28.37 0.70
C ARG A 296 -9.27 -27.16 1.38
N LEU A 297 -9.77 -25.95 1.06
CA LEU A 297 -9.39 -24.70 1.73
C LEU A 297 -9.63 -24.76 3.24
N LYS A 298 -10.79 -25.25 3.66
CA LYS A 298 -11.15 -25.43 5.06
C LYS A 298 -10.21 -26.39 5.79
N LYS A 299 -9.82 -27.52 5.16
CA LYS A 299 -8.83 -28.45 5.71
C LYS A 299 -7.47 -27.78 5.87
N LYS A 300 -7.01 -26.99 4.88
CA LYS A 300 -5.76 -26.25 4.93
C LYS A 300 -5.74 -25.23 6.07
N ILE A 301 -6.81 -24.48 6.26
CA ILE A 301 -6.95 -23.52 7.36
C ILE A 301 -6.91 -24.23 8.72
N LYS A 302 -7.60 -25.35 8.87
CA LYS A 302 -7.61 -26.12 10.13
C LYS A 302 -6.25 -26.76 10.48
N ALA A 303 -5.38 -26.94 9.50
CA ALA A 303 -4.03 -27.46 9.70
C ALA A 303 -3.02 -26.40 10.13
N LEU A 304 -3.41 -25.12 10.21
CA LEU A 304 -2.54 -24.06 10.71
C LEU A 304 -2.19 -24.27 12.19
N SER A 305 -0.91 -24.18 12.49
CA SER A 305 -0.40 -24.13 13.87
C SER A 305 -0.37 -22.69 14.37
N PHE A 306 -0.72 -22.51 15.64
CA PHE A 306 -0.63 -21.25 16.38
C PHE A 306 0.06 -21.49 17.74
N VAL A 307 0.89 -22.53 17.83
CA VAL A 307 1.51 -22.98 19.08
C VAL A 307 2.79 -22.21 19.35
N SER A 308 3.66 -22.08 18.37
CA SER A 308 4.91 -21.34 18.50
C SER A 308 5.04 -20.24 17.44
N PRO A 309 5.77 -19.15 17.72
CA PRO A 309 5.99 -18.06 16.75
C PRO A 309 6.68 -18.53 15.47
N GLU A 310 7.53 -19.55 15.54
CA GLU A 310 8.29 -20.09 14.41
C GLU A 310 7.41 -20.85 13.42
N ASP A 311 6.29 -21.42 13.90
CA ASP A 311 5.35 -22.21 13.10
C ASP A 311 4.24 -21.37 12.45
N LEU A 312 4.21 -20.06 12.71
CA LEU A 312 3.15 -19.20 12.22
C LEU A 312 3.23 -19.03 10.71
N TYR A 313 2.12 -19.29 10.02
CA TYR A 313 1.97 -18.92 8.62
C TYR A 313 1.87 -17.39 8.42
N TYR A 314 1.31 -16.70 9.37
CA TYR A 314 1.23 -15.23 9.44
C TYR A 314 1.29 -14.75 10.89
N GLY A 315 1.70 -13.51 11.09
CA GLY A 315 1.79 -12.88 12.39
C GLY A 315 0.48 -12.28 12.89
N PRO A 316 0.49 -11.52 14.01
CA PRO A 316 -0.69 -10.87 14.58
C PRO A 316 -1.22 -9.71 13.71
N LEU A 317 -2.41 -9.24 14.02
CA LEU A 317 -2.91 -7.95 13.58
C LEU A 317 -2.14 -6.82 14.27
N ILE A 318 -2.04 -5.67 13.62
CA ILE A 318 -1.18 -4.55 14.03
C ILE A 318 -1.48 -4.01 15.44
N SER A 319 -2.70 -4.16 15.95
CA SER A 319 -3.09 -3.62 17.25
C SER A 319 -4.32 -4.32 17.82
N SER A 320 -4.55 -4.16 19.12
CA SER A 320 -5.77 -4.65 19.79
C SER A 320 -7.04 -4.01 19.17
N LYS A 321 -6.97 -2.74 18.78
CA LYS A 321 -8.06 -2.08 18.07
C LYS A 321 -8.37 -2.79 16.75
N ALA A 322 -7.36 -3.10 15.93
CA ALA A 322 -7.55 -3.83 14.68
C ALA A 322 -8.13 -5.23 14.91
N THR A 323 -7.68 -5.91 15.97
CA THR A 323 -8.20 -7.22 16.38
C THR A 323 -9.69 -7.14 16.75
N ASP A 324 -10.08 -6.15 17.54
CA ASP A 324 -11.46 -5.99 17.97
C ASP A 324 -12.37 -5.55 16.79
N GLU A 325 -11.90 -4.68 15.91
CA GLU A 325 -12.63 -4.29 14.69
C GLU A 325 -12.82 -5.49 13.75
N PHE A 326 -11.81 -6.33 13.58
CA PHE A 326 -11.88 -7.56 12.80
C PHE A 326 -12.94 -8.52 13.34
N LEU A 327 -12.93 -8.81 14.64
CA LEU A 327 -13.90 -9.70 15.27
C LEU A 327 -15.31 -9.11 15.27
N LYS A 328 -15.47 -7.81 15.53
CA LYS A 328 -16.75 -7.10 15.44
C LYS A 328 -17.34 -7.18 14.02
N PHE A 329 -16.49 -7.07 12.99
CA PHE A 329 -16.95 -7.21 11.61
C PHE A 329 -17.52 -8.61 11.35
N GLN A 330 -16.88 -9.65 11.87
CA GLN A 330 -17.39 -11.03 11.80
C GLN A 330 -18.78 -11.13 12.44
N GLU A 331 -18.93 -10.65 13.68
CA GLU A 331 -20.21 -10.72 14.39
C GLU A 331 -21.31 -9.91 13.67
N LYS A 332 -20.93 -8.77 13.06
CA LYS A 332 -21.83 -7.96 12.24
C LYS A 332 -22.36 -8.74 11.03
N LEU A 333 -21.50 -9.49 10.31
CA LEU A 333 -21.94 -10.34 9.21
C LEU A 333 -22.91 -11.42 9.68
N LEU A 334 -22.60 -12.08 10.79
CA LEU A 334 -23.44 -13.14 11.36
C LEU A 334 -24.82 -12.60 11.82
N ALA A 335 -24.85 -11.44 12.44
CA ALA A 335 -26.11 -10.77 12.84
C ALA A 335 -27.00 -10.40 11.65
N LEU A 336 -26.44 -10.28 10.44
CA LEU A 336 -27.15 -10.00 9.20
C LEU A 336 -27.52 -11.24 8.39
N GLY A 337 -27.37 -12.41 8.99
CA GLY A 337 -27.81 -13.68 8.40
C GLY A 337 -26.72 -14.46 7.65
N ALA A 338 -25.46 -14.01 7.69
CA ALA A 338 -24.36 -14.84 7.18
C ALA A 338 -24.20 -16.11 8.00
N LYS A 339 -23.70 -17.19 7.36
CA LYS A 339 -23.49 -18.48 8.02
C LYS A 339 -21.99 -18.76 8.23
N THR A 340 -21.64 -19.21 9.42
CA THR A 340 -20.27 -19.58 9.75
C THR A 340 -19.85 -20.86 9.02
N ILE A 341 -18.73 -20.82 8.29
CA ILE A 341 -18.00 -22.02 7.85
C ILE A 341 -16.85 -22.30 8.81
N LEU A 342 -16.05 -21.29 9.09
CA LEU A 342 -15.02 -21.26 10.15
C LEU A 342 -15.08 -19.92 10.84
N LYS A 343 -15.22 -19.91 12.17
CA LYS A 343 -15.28 -18.68 12.97
C LYS A 343 -13.89 -18.32 13.47
N ALA A 344 -13.46 -17.09 13.23
CA ALA A 344 -12.24 -16.57 13.81
C ALA A 344 -12.38 -16.37 15.32
N LYS A 345 -11.28 -16.54 16.03
CA LYS A 345 -11.15 -16.27 17.46
C LYS A 345 -9.75 -15.76 17.77
N LYS A 346 -9.58 -15.05 18.88
CA LYS A 346 -8.25 -14.74 19.42
C LYS A 346 -7.52 -16.04 19.78
N VAL A 347 -6.24 -16.10 19.48
CA VAL A 347 -5.37 -17.20 19.88
C VAL A 347 -5.03 -17.02 21.36
N LYS A 348 -5.24 -18.07 22.17
CA LYS A 348 -4.96 -18.01 23.61
C LYS A 348 -3.46 -17.79 23.85
N GLY A 349 -3.13 -16.86 24.72
CA GLY A 349 -1.74 -16.53 25.07
C GLY A 349 -1.02 -15.58 24.11
N ALA A 350 -1.63 -15.20 22.98
CA ALA A 350 -1.08 -14.22 22.04
C ALA A 350 -1.84 -12.89 22.09
N PHE A 351 -1.12 -11.77 21.94
CA PHE A 351 -1.69 -10.45 22.18
C PHE A 351 -2.72 -10.04 21.10
N ASN A 352 -2.35 -10.10 19.81
CA ASN A 352 -3.21 -9.69 18.69
C ASN A 352 -3.36 -10.75 17.59
N LEU A 353 -3.02 -11.99 17.88
CA LEU A 353 -3.11 -13.08 16.90
C LEU A 353 -4.54 -13.64 16.87
N VAL A 354 -5.06 -13.84 15.67
CA VAL A 354 -6.40 -14.38 15.41
C VAL A 354 -6.33 -15.55 14.44
N THR A 355 -7.26 -16.50 14.59
CA THR A 355 -7.42 -17.57 13.59
C THR A 355 -8.17 -17.05 12.36
N PRO A 356 -8.00 -17.67 11.17
CA PRO A 356 -8.73 -17.25 9.97
C PRO A 356 -10.24 -17.50 10.07
N SER A 357 -11.00 -16.71 9.31
CA SER A 357 -12.45 -16.84 9.20
C SER A 357 -12.88 -17.15 7.77
N LEU A 358 -13.85 -18.09 7.63
CA LEU A 358 -14.62 -18.30 6.41
C LEU A 358 -16.11 -18.10 6.73
N ILE A 359 -16.74 -17.15 6.07
CA ILE A 359 -18.13 -16.78 6.29
C ILE A 359 -18.90 -16.93 4.97
N ASN A 360 -19.92 -17.79 4.96
CA ASN A 360 -20.84 -17.90 3.83
C ASN A 360 -21.82 -16.73 3.87
N VAL A 361 -21.78 -15.89 2.86
CA VAL A 361 -22.65 -14.71 2.71
C VAL A 361 -23.76 -14.93 1.67
N GLN A 362 -23.93 -16.17 1.21
CA GLN A 362 -25.00 -16.55 0.28
C GLN A 362 -26.39 -16.23 0.86
N GLY A 363 -27.21 -15.52 0.09
CA GLY A 363 -28.58 -15.19 0.50
C GLY A 363 -28.71 -14.01 1.45
N MET A 364 -27.62 -13.33 1.80
CA MET A 364 -27.71 -12.05 2.51
C MET A 364 -28.41 -11.01 1.62
N THR A 365 -29.42 -10.34 2.16
CA THR A 365 -30.18 -9.30 1.45
C THR A 365 -29.35 -8.03 1.24
N LYS A 366 -28.33 -7.81 2.08
CA LYS A 366 -27.43 -6.65 2.01
C LYS A 366 -26.01 -7.08 2.32
N LEU A 367 -25.16 -7.10 1.30
CA LEU A 367 -23.73 -7.28 1.50
C LEU A 367 -23.09 -6.00 2.06
N PHE A 368 -22.20 -6.17 3.03
CA PHE A 368 -21.36 -5.07 3.48
C PHE A 368 -20.24 -4.82 2.49
N ASP A 369 -20.24 -3.63 1.91
CA ASP A 369 -19.15 -3.18 1.06
C ASP A 369 -18.14 -2.37 1.88
N GLU A 370 -17.51 -3.05 2.82
CA GLU A 370 -16.46 -2.53 3.69
C GLU A 370 -15.22 -3.44 3.60
N GLU A 371 -14.04 -2.85 3.68
CA GLU A 371 -12.79 -3.60 3.77
C GLU A 371 -12.61 -4.15 5.18
N ASN A 372 -12.55 -5.46 5.33
CA ASN A 372 -12.08 -6.09 6.56
C ASN A 372 -10.58 -6.38 6.44
N PHE A 373 -9.75 -5.59 7.11
CA PHE A 373 -8.29 -5.66 7.01
C PHE A 373 -7.69 -6.71 7.96
N GLY A 374 -8.12 -7.97 7.76
CA GLY A 374 -7.75 -9.12 8.57
C GLY A 374 -7.97 -10.45 7.83
N PRO A 375 -7.67 -11.61 8.45
CA PRO A 375 -7.68 -12.91 7.81
C PRO A 375 -9.12 -13.50 7.70
N MET A 376 -9.98 -12.86 6.89
CA MET A 376 -11.35 -13.27 6.64
C MET A 376 -11.65 -13.35 5.16
N LEU A 377 -12.38 -14.40 4.77
CA LEU A 377 -12.85 -14.59 3.41
C LEU A 377 -14.39 -14.82 3.40
N GLN A 378 -15.11 -13.96 2.70
CA GLN A 378 -16.54 -14.09 2.46
C GLN A 378 -16.76 -14.99 1.26
N VAL A 379 -17.56 -16.05 1.42
CA VAL A 379 -17.78 -17.10 0.42
C VAL A 379 -19.18 -17.00 -0.17
N SER A 380 -19.26 -17.04 -1.50
CA SER A 380 -20.50 -17.11 -2.26
C SER A 380 -20.39 -18.14 -3.36
N PHE A 381 -21.55 -18.71 -3.77
CA PHE A 381 -21.66 -19.62 -4.89
C PHE A 381 -22.52 -19.02 -6.00
N VAL A 382 -22.17 -19.31 -7.25
CA VAL A 382 -22.88 -18.83 -8.44
C VAL A 382 -23.05 -19.95 -9.46
N ASP A 383 -24.07 -19.86 -10.28
CA ASP A 383 -24.41 -20.90 -11.26
C ASP A 383 -23.85 -20.59 -12.65
N THR A 384 -23.45 -19.35 -12.92
CA THR A 384 -22.94 -18.93 -14.23
C THR A 384 -21.67 -18.09 -14.10
N PHE A 385 -20.84 -18.07 -15.14
CA PHE A 385 -19.64 -17.21 -15.18
C PHE A 385 -20.01 -15.73 -15.19
N GLN A 386 -21.10 -15.35 -15.86
CA GLN A 386 -21.61 -13.98 -15.81
C GLN A 386 -22.02 -13.60 -14.40
N GLY A 387 -22.73 -14.48 -13.68
CA GLY A 387 -23.06 -14.25 -12.27
C GLY A 387 -21.83 -14.10 -11.37
N ALA A 388 -20.72 -14.77 -11.70
CA ALA A 388 -19.47 -14.56 -11.00
C ALA A 388 -18.89 -13.16 -11.27
N ILE A 389 -18.94 -12.68 -12.51
CA ILE A 389 -18.51 -11.33 -12.90
C ILE A 389 -19.41 -10.27 -12.23
N ASP A 390 -20.71 -10.46 -12.27
CA ASP A 390 -21.67 -9.51 -11.67
C ASP A 390 -21.45 -9.40 -10.15
N LEU A 391 -21.22 -10.53 -9.48
CA LEU A 391 -20.93 -10.54 -8.06
C LEU A 391 -19.54 -9.96 -7.78
N ALA A 392 -18.54 -10.20 -8.62
CA ALA A 392 -17.21 -9.60 -8.50
C ALA A 392 -17.29 -8.07 -8.55
N ASN A 393 -18.14 -7.53 -9.41
CA ASN A 393 -18.38 -6.08 -9.56
C ASN A 393 -19.32 -5.48 -8.52
N ASN A 394 -20.01 -6.31 -7.70
CA ASN A 394 -20.92 -5.81 -6.66
C ASN A 394 -20.14 -5.24 -5.46
N THR A 395 -19.37 -4.20 -5.72
CA THR A 395 -18.58 -3.43 -4.75
C THR A 395 -18.29 -2.04 -5.31
N LYS A 396 -18.10 -1.08 -4.42
CA LYS A 396 -17.63 0.27 -4.77
C LYS A 396 -16.11 0.38 -4.80
N PHE A 397 -15.40 -0.69 -4.41
CA PHE A 397 -13.95 -0.81 -4.52
C PHE A 397 -13.56 -1.38 -5.88
N GLY A 398 -12.29 -1.23 -6.25
CA GLY A 398 -11.79 -1.76 -7.52
C GLY A 398 -10.25 -1.80 -7.54
N LEU A 399 -9.62 -2.43 -6.50
CA LEU A 399 -8.15 -2.50 -6.45
C LEU A 399 -7.64 -3.73 -7.17
N ALA A 400 -8.00 -4.93 -6.71
CA ALA A 400 -7.51 -6.18 -7.28
C ALA A 400 -8.63 -7.19 -7.48
N ALA A 401 -8.47 -8.08 -8.48
CA ALA A 401 -9.33 -9.23 -8.73
C ALA A 401 -8.48 -10.42 -9.22
N GLY A 402 -8.91 -11.64 -8.93
CA GLY A 402 -8.29 -12.86 -9.42
C GLY A 402 -9.28 -13.79 -10.09
N LEU A 403 -8.83 -14.45 -11.15
CA LEU A 403 -9.52 -15.57 -11.78
C LEU A 403 -8.66 -16.82 -11.67
N ILE A 404 -9.23 -17.92 -11.18
CA ILE A 404 -8.63 -19.27 -11.22
C ILE A 404 -9.42 -20.09 -12.24
N SER A 405 -8.78 -20.50 -13.32
CA SER A 405 -9.42 -21.25 -14.40
C SER A 405 -8.41 -22.06 -15.19
N ASP A 406 -8.81 -23.30 -15.59
CA ASP A 406 -8.07 -24.07 -16.58
C ASP A 406 -8.35 -23.58 -18.00
N ASN A 407 -9.47 -22.88 -18.21
CA ASN A 407 -9.83 -22.27 -19.50
C ASN A 407 -9.32 -20.83 -19.59
N GLN A 408 -8.16 -20.64 -20.20
CA GLN A 408 -7.53 -19.33 -20.35
C GLN A 408 -8.31 -18.37 -21.26
N THR A 409 -9.21 -18.87 -22.13
CA THR A 409 -10.01 -18.01 -23.01
C THR A 409 -10.99 -17.12 -22.24
N LEU A 410 -11.32 -17.49 -21.00
CA LEU A 410 -12.17 -16.72 -20.10
C LEU A 410 -11.47 -15.47 -19.54
N PHE A 411 -10.12 -15.39 -19.61
CA PHE A 411 -9.39 -14.30 -18.98
C PHE A 411 -9.63 -12.95 -19.67
N LYS A 412 -9.59 -12.92 -21.00
CA LYS A 412 -9.81 -11.66 -21.75
C LYS A 412 -11.22 -11.07 -21.49
N PRO A 413 -12.31 -11.83 -21.58
CA PRO A 413 -13.65 -11.36 -21.17
C PRO A 413 -13.69 -10.92 -19.70
N PHE A 414 -13.01 -11.66 -18.79
CA PHE A 414 -12.95 -11.31 -17.37
C PHE A 414 -12.27 -9.94 -17.15
N VAL A 415 -11.11 -9.71 -17.78
CA VAL A 415 -10.40 -8.42 -17.71
C VAL A 415 -11.25 -7.27 -18.26
N GLN A 416 -12.00 -7.49 -19.33
CA GLN A 416 -12.85 -6.47 -19.93
C GLN A 416 -14.08 -6.11 -19.07
N ALA A 417 -14.58 -7.07 -18.28
CA ALA A 417 -15.83 -6.92 -17.55
C ALA A 417 -15.64 -6.58 -16.06
N VAL A 418 -14.50 -6.94 -15.44
CA VAL A 418 -14.28 -6.74 -14.01
C VAL A 418 -13.65 -5.36 -13.73
N ASN A 419 -14.25 -4.65 -12.77
CA ASN A 419 -13.85 -3.30 -12.36
C ASN A 419 -12.72 -3.37 -11.30
N ALA A 420 -11.48 -3.63 -11.73
CA ALA A 420 -10.29 -3.59 -10.86
C ALA A 420 -9.06 -3.10 -11.62
N GLY A 421 -8.14 -2.47 -10.91
CA GLY A 421 -6.89 -1.97 -11.51
C GLY A 421 -5.83 -3.06 -11.68
N ILE A 422 -5.92 -4.16 -10.90
CA ILE A 422 -4.99 -5.30 -10.94
C ILE A 422 -5.83 -6.56 -11.14
N ILE A 423 -5.62 -7.28 -12.24
CA ILE A 423 -6.39 -8.49 -12.54
C ILE A 423 -5.43 -9.63 -12.90
N ASN A 424 -5.50 -10.72 -12.15
CA ASN A 424 -4.58 -11.85 -12.28
C ASN A 424 -5.31 -13.14 -12.69
N LEU A 425 -4.67 -13.96 -13.54
CA LEU A 425 -5.11 -15.30 -13.88
C LEU A 425 -4.18 -16.33 -13.24
N ASN A 426 -4.76 -17.32 -12.54
CA ASN A 426 -4.03 -18.43 -11.91
C ASN A 426 -2.84 -17.95 -11.03
N SER A 427 -3.01 -16.82 -10.41
CA SER A 427 -2.07 -16.20 -9.49
C SER A 427 -2.82 -15.58 -8.32
N THR A 428 -2.10 -15.23 -7.27
CA THR A 428 -2.70 -14.55 -6.11
C THR A 428 -3.21 -13.16 -6.47
N THR A 429 -4.24 -12.68 -5.79
CA THR A 429 -4.69 -11.28 -5.92
C THR A 429 -3.62 -10.30 -5.43
N THR A 430 -2.69 -10.76 -4.60
CA THR A 430 -1.57 -9.98 -4.05
C THR A 430 -0.37 -9.89 -4.99
N GLY A 431 -0.38 -10.63 -6.10
CA GLY A 431 0.65 -10.58 -7.13
C GLY A 431 0.55 -9.29 -7.93
N ALA A 432 1.53 -8.40 -7.78
CA ALA A 432 1.64 -7.18 -8.57
C ALA A 432 3.07 -6.97 -9.05
N SER A 433 3.24 -6.51 -10.29
CA SER A 433 4.55 -6.19 -10.84
C SER A 433 4.84 -4.69 -10.64
N GLY A 434 6.01 -4.37 -10.10
CA GLY A 434 6.47 -2.99 -9.98
C GLY A 434 6.77 -2.29 -11.32
N ALA A 435 6.80 -3.05 -12.43
CA ALA A 435 6.96 -2.53 -13.78
C ALA A 435 5.64 -2.07 -14.42
N PHE A 436 4.51 -2.22 -13.72
CA PHE A 436 3.18 -1.80 -14.14
C PHE A 436 2.56 -0.83 -13.15
N PRO A 437 1.47 -0.12 -13.51
CA PRO A 437 0.73 0.72 -12.59
C PRO A 437 0.16 -0.14 -11.44
N PHE A 438 0.15 0.43 -10.26
CA PHE A 438 -0.48 -0.16 -9.08
C PHE A 438 -1.50 0.82 -8.55
N GLY A 439 -2.76 0.43 -8.49
CA GLY A 439 -3.84 1.27 -7.98
C GLY A 439 -5.19 0.78 -8.44
N GLY A 440 -6.23 1.36 -7.88
CA GLY A 440 -7.61 0.97 -8.14
C GLY A 440 -8.50 2.12 -8.55
N ILE A 441 -9.72 1.76 -8.93
CA ILE A 441 -10.83 2.66 -9.24
C ILE A 441 -11.84 2.69 -8.10
N GLY A 442 -12.82 3.57 -8.18
CA GLY A 442 -13.87 3.70 -7.18
C GLY A 442 -13.30 4.10 -5.82
N ARG A 443 -13.65 3.33 -4.77
CA ARG A 443 -13.17 3.58 -3.40
C ARG A 443 -11.71 3.16 -3.17
N SER A 444 -11.07 2.56 -4.15
CA SER A 444 -9.69 2.09 -4.02
C SER A 444 -8.63 3.11 -4.44
N GLY A 445 -9.02 4.23 -5.02
CA GLY A 445 -8.08 5.29 -5.42
C GLY A 445 -8.78 6.47 -6.07
N ASN A 446 -7.99 7.44 -6.56
CA ASN A 446 -8.49 8.63 -7.24
C ASN A 446 -7.89 8.82 -8.63
N LEU A 447 -7.74 7.73 -9.38
CA LEU A 447 -7.24 7.69 -10.76
C LEU A 447 -5.78 8.17 -10.92
N ARG A 448 -5.00 8.06 -9.86
CA ARG A 448 -3.56 8.33 -9.83
C ARG A 448 -2.82 7.10 -9.31
N PRO A 449 -2.76 6.01 -10.09
CA PRO A 449 -2.12 4.78 -9.65
C PRO A 449 -0.63 5.00 -9.37
N ALA A 450 -0.14 4.34 -8.33
CA ALA A 450 1.27 4.28 -7.94
C ALA A 450 2.05 3.27 -8.80
N GLY A 451 3.13 2.75 -8.28
CA GLY A 451 3.99 1.82 -9.01
C GLY A 451 4.69 2.54 -10.15
N PHE A 452 4.57 2.00 -11.37
CA PHE A 452 5.18 2.59 -12.56
C PHE A 452 4.63 3.99 -12.90
N TYR A 453 3.37 4.26 -12.55
CA TYR A 453 2.72 5.53 -12.84
C TYR A 453 2.94 6.59 -11.73
N ALA A 454 3.67 6.25 -10.66
CA ALA A 454 4.06 7.25 -9.66
C ALA A 454 4.88 8.41 -10.24
N ALA A 455 5.60 8.18 -11.33
CA ALA A 455 6.32 9.22 -12.05
C ALA A 455 5.40 10.37 -12.51
N ASP A 456 4.18 10.06 -12.98
CA ASP A 456 3.25 11.03 -13.57
C ASP A 456 2.78 12.08 -12.57
N TYR A 457 2.46 11.68 -11.34
CA TYR A 457 2.00 12.63 -10.33
C TYR A 457 3.15 13.24 -9.50
N CYS A 458 4.39 12.80 -9.73
CA CYS A 458 5.57 13.39 -9.10
C CYS A 458 6.19 14.52 -9.93
N ALA A 459 5.72 14.75 -11.16
CA ALA A 459 6.19 15.81 -12.03
C ALA A 459 5.04 16.40 -12.84
N TRP A 460 5.21 17.60 -13.35
CA TRP A 460 4.24 18.23 -14.25
C TRP A 460 4.88 18.59 -15.59
N PRO A 461 4.16 18.41 -16.71
CA PRO A 461 4.71 18.62 -18.04
C PRO A 461 4.80 20.10 -18.41
N LYS A 462 5.85 20.48 -19.13
CA LYS A 462 6.04 21.79 -19.79
C LYS A 462 6.23 21.58 -21.28
N ALA A 463 5.32 22.10 -22.07
CA ALA A 463 5.47 22.13 -23.52
C ALA A 463 6.06 23.48 -23.97
N SER A 464 6.98 23.46 -24.93
CA SER A 464 7.60 24.63 -25.52
C SER A 464 7.66 24.50 -27.03
N ILE A 465 7.54 25.65 -27.71
CA ILE A 465 7.78 25.78 -29.17
C ILE A 465 8.98 26.69 -29.36
N ILE A 466 9.98 26.22 -30.09
CA ILE A 466 11.21 26.94 -30.40
C ILE A 466 11.22 27.23 -31.90
N LYS A 467 11.23 28.50 -32.28
CA LYS A 467 11.43 28.98 -33.67
C LYS A 467 12.79 29.66 -33.76
N LYS A 468 13.47 29.49 -34.89
CA LYS A 468 14.60 30.35 -35.25
C LYS A 468 14.02 31.67 -35.74
N LEU A 469 14.59 32.76 -35.28
CA LEU A 469 14.30 34.14 -35.77
C LEU A 469 15.01 34.38 -37.10
#